data_ced9df39eb815f9f7bf8e59d82592c0b
#
_entry.id   ced9df39eb815f9f7bf8e59d82592c0b
#
_cell.length_a   1.000
_cell.length_b   1.000
_cell.length_c   1.000
_cell.angle_alpha   90.00
_cell.angle_beta   90.00
_cell.angle_gamma   90.00
#
_symmetry.space_group_name_H-M   'P 1'
#
loop_
_entity.id
_entity.type
_entity.pdbx_description
1 polymer ?
#
loop_
_entity_poly.entity_id
_entity_poly.type
_entity_poly.pdbx_seq_one_letter_code
_entity_poly.pdbx_strand_id
1 'polypeptide(L)'
;VGRLVDSLRPAVEQTVGLPFKSPPRYAVRSQAQVAAYLGAKLEEELPPGRLTALHDVYRLLGQVPDTLDIRRLLTALYEEQVAGFFDPDSGMLFVFEGSDVKSAQFKFVLAHEMVHALQYDYLPLDSIMHQRRDSDRLAAAQAMLEGQATLASMKMMTPGQDLLNDDAIWETFREQLLTARGSMRVFAETPRVLQEGLIFPYLEGAEFVRWYERDTAFTGPPYGSAVPVSTEQVLH
;
A
#
# COMPACT_ATOMS: atom_id res chain seq x y z
N VAL A 1 -0.23 -11.58 -17.56
CA VAL A 1 -0.87 -10.96 -16.38
C VAL A 1 -2.18 -11.66 -16.08
N GLY A 2 -3.18 -11.71 -17.01
CA GLY A 2 -4.51 -12.25 -16.72
C GLY A 2 -4.52 -13.63 -16.06
N ARG A 3 -3.80 -14.62 -16.64
CA ARG A 3 -3.69 -15.94 -16.01
C ARG A 3 -3.11 -15.91 -14.60
N LEU A 4 -2.24 -14.97 -14.29
CA LEU A 4 -1.67 -14.81 -12.95
C LEU A 4 -2.69 -14.20 -11.98
N VAL A 5 -3.44 -13.18 -12.40
CA VAL A 5 -4.57 -12.62 -11.63
C VAL A 5 -5.57 -13.73 -11.29
N ASP A 6 -6.00 -14.51 -12.31
CA ASP A 6 -6.93 -15.61 -12.10
C ASP A 6 -6.38 -16.67 -11.12
N SER A 7 -5.06 -16.95 -11.18
CA SER A 7 -4.43 -17.93 -10.29
C SER A 7 -4.24 -17.45 -8.86
N LEU A 8 -4.04 -16.15 -8.63
CA LEU A 8 -3.87 -15.55 -7.30
C LEU A 8 -5.21 -15.28 -6.61
N ARG A 9 -6.27 -15.06 -7.37
CA ARG A 9 -7.58 -14.69 -6.85
C ARG A 9 -8.07 -15.60 -5.71
N PRO A 10 -8.08 -16.95 -5.81
CA PRO A 10 -8.53 -17.80 -4.72
C PRO A 10 -7.71 -17.64 -3.45
N ALA A 11 -6.38 -17.43 -3.58
CA ALA A 11 -5.51 -17.23 -2.44
C ALA A 11 -5.78 -15.88 -1.75
N VAL A 12 -6.04 -14.81 -2.52
CA VAL A 12 -6.45 -13.51 -1.99
C VAL A 12 -7.77 -13.63 -1.23
N GLU A 13 -8.79 -14.23 -1.86
CA GLU A 13 -10.11 -14.44 -1.27
C GLU A 13 -10.01 -15.25 0.03
N GLN A 14 -9.21 -16.31 0.04
CA GLN A 14 -9.00 -17.15 1.23
C GLN A 14 -8.27 -16.40 2.34
N THR A 15 -7.22 -15.64 1.99
CA THR A 15 -6.39 -14.97 2.99
C THR A 15 -7.11 -13.79 3.63
N VAL A 16 -7.84 -13.02 2.82
CA VAL A 16 -8.64 -11.88 3.30
C VAL A 16 -9.98 -12.32 3.90
N GLY A 17 -10.47 -13.50 3.51
CA GLY A 17 -11.72 -14.07 4.00
C GLY A 17 -12.97 -13.53 3.31
N LEU A 18 -12.83 -12.83 2.21
CA LEU A 18 -13.91 -12.24 1.42
C LEU A 18 -13.80 -12.64 -0.05
N PRO A 19 -14.91 -12.97 -0.72
CA PRO A 19 -14.89 -13.18 -2.17
C PRO A 19 -14.90 -11.84 -2.92
N PHE A 20 -14.27 -11.78 -4.08
CA PHE A 20 -14.48 -10.66 -4.99
C PHE A 20 -15.93 -10.61 -5.46
N LYS A 21 -16.55 -9.44 -5.43
CA LYS A 21 -17.91 -9.22 -5.97
C LYS A 21 -17.93 -9.28 -7.51
N SER A 22 -16.80 -8.93 -8.13
CA SER A 22 -16.55 -9.05 -9.56
C SER A 22 -15.09 -9.40 -9.82
N PRO A 23 -14.75 -10.03 -10.97
CA PRO A 23 -13.35 -10.28 -11.31
C PRO A 23 -12.53 -8.98 -11.29
N PRO A 24 -11.32 -8.98 -10.69
CA PRO A 24 -10.46 -7.81 -10.68
C PRO A 24 -10.18 -7.31 -12.10
N ARG A 25 -10.45 -6.04 -12.35
CA ARG A 25 -10.14 -5.42 -13.64
C ARG A 25 -8.68 -4.99 -13.66
N TYR A 26 -7.99 -5.23 -14.74
CA TYR A 26 -6.58 -4.84 -14.88
C TYR A 26 -6.28 -4.28 -16.27
N ALA A 27 -5.24 -3.46 -16.34
CA ALA A 27 -4.68 -2.98 -17.60
C ALA A 27 -3.16 -2.98 -17.56
N VAL A 28 -2.54 -3.28 -18.69
CA VAL A 28 -1.08 -3.15 -18.85
C VAL A 28 -0.78 -1.76 -19.40
N ARG A 29 0.21 -1.08 -18.84
CA ARG A 29 0.61 0.28 -19.19
C ARG A 29 2.10 0.35 -19.42
N SER A 30 2.52 1.18 -20.39
CA SER A 30 3.92 1.52 -20.56
C SER A 30 4.42 2.40 -19.39
N GLN A 31 5.73 2.41 -19.16
CA GLN A 31 6.34 3.25 -18.13
C GLN A 31 5.97 4.74 -18.31
N ALA A 32 5.94 5.24 -19.55
CA ALA A 32 5.57 6.61 -19.85
C ALA A 32 4.10 6.93 -19.48
N GLN A 33 3.18 5.98 -19.74
CA GLN A 33 1.77 6.14 -19.37
C GLN A 33 1.58 6.18 -17.87
N VAL A 34 2.34 5.37 -17.14
CA VAL A 34 2.28 5.35 -15.68
C VAL A 34 2.89 6.61 -15.08
N ALA A 35 4.05 7.05 -15.56
CA ALA A 35 4.67 8.30 -15.12
C ALA A 35 3.74 9.50 -15.33
N ALA A 36 3.07 9.58 -16.49
CA ALA A 36 2.09 10.62 -16.76
C ALA A 36 0.88 10.56 -15.82
N TYR A 37 0.36 9.36 -15.55
CA TYR A 37 -0.74 9.14 -14.62
C TYR A 37 -0.36 9.54 -13.18
N LEU A 38 0.77 9.06 -12.68
CA LEU A 38 1.25 9.38 -11.32
C LEU A 38 1.55 10.86 -11.15
N GLY A 39 2.10 11.51 -12.19
CA GLY A 39 2.31 12.96 -12.20
C GLY A 39 0.99 13.73 -12.06
N ALA A 40 -0.05 13.34 -12.80
CA ALA A 40 -1.37 13.96 -12.69
C ALA A 40 -2.01 13.72 -11.31
N LYS A 41 -1.89 12.50 -10.75
CA LYS A 41 -2.37 12.20 -9.41
C LYS A 41 -1.62 13.00 -8.33
N LEU A 42 -0.31 13.12 -8.43
CA LEU A 42 0.47 13.94 -7.51
C LEU A 42 0.01 15.41 -7.53
N GLU A 43 -0.32 15.95 -8.70
CA GLU A 43 -0.85 17.31 -8.81
C GLU A 43 -2.25 17.46 -8.21
N GLU A 44 -3.08 16.45 -8.33
CA GLU A 44 -4.41 16.43 -7.72
C GLU A 44 -4.33 16.33 -6.19
N GLU A 45 -3.54 15.41 -5.67
CA GLU A 45 -3.43 15.15 -4.22
C GLU A 45 -2.63 16.25 -3.50
N LEU A 46 -1.57 16.72 -4.13
CA LEU A 46 -0.67 17.76 -3.61
C LEU A 46 -0.60 18.95 -4.58
N PRO A 47 -1.64 19.76 -4.69
CA PRO A 47 -1.60 20.97 -5.49
C PRO A 47 -0.48 21.91 -5.01
N PRO A 48 0.04 22.81 -5.86
CA PRO A 48 1.23 23.60 -5.58
C PRO A 48 1.24 24.30 -4.22
N GLY A 49 0.14 24.87 -3.79
CA GLY A 49 0.05 25.54 -2.48
C GLY A 49 0.17 24.59 -1.29
N ARG A 50 -0.38 23.39 -1.39
CA ARG A 50 -0.28 22.37 -0.33
C ARG A 50 1.13 21.80 -0.27
N LEU A 51 1.74 21.56 -1.42
CA LEU A 51 3.11 21.06 -1.50
C LEU A 51 4.11 22.07 -0.93
N THR A 52 3.94 23.37 -1.23
CA THR A 52 4.74 24.45 -0.65
C THR A 52 4.59 24.51 0.86
N ALA A 53 3.35 24.43 1.37
CA ALA A 53 3.10 24.42 2.81
C ALA A 53 3.76 23.24 3.51
N LEU A 54 3.70 22.04 2.92
CA LEU A 54 4.36 20.85 3.43
C LEU A 54 5.88 21.02 3.49
N HIS A 55 6.47 21.53 2.42
CA HIS A 55 7.90 21.86 2.36
C HIS A 55 8.30 22.85 3.44
N ASP A 56 7.53 23.94 3.59
CA ASP A 56 7.81 25.00 4.57
C ASP A 56 7.74 24.45 6.02
N VAL A 57 6.78 23.58 6.33
CA VAL A 57 6.69 22.93 7.64
C VAL A 57 7.92 22.08 7.92
N TYR A 58 8.31 21.20 7.01
CA TYR A 58 9.48 20.35 7.20
C TYR A 58 10.78 21.16 7.25
N ARG A 59 10.89 22.22 6.47
CA ARG A 59 12.03 23.15 6.50
C ARG A 59 12.13 23.88 7.84
N LEU A 60 11.04 24.44 8.34
CA LEU A 60 10.99 25.14 9.63
C LEU A 60 11.34 24.21 10.80
N LEU A 61 11.00 22.93 10.69
CA LEU A 61 11.37 21.89 11.66
C LEU A 61 12.81 21.36 11.48
N GLY A 62 13.56 21.86 10.49
CA GLY A 62 14.92 21.40 10.20
C GLY A 62 15.00 19.98 9.65
N GLN A 63 13.89 19.44 9.11
CA GLN A 63 13.81 18.05 8.64
C GLN A 63 14.19 17.90 7.17
N VAL A 64 14.14 19.00 6.41
CA VAL A 64 14.56 19.05 5.01
C VAL A 64 15.40 20.29 4.73
N PRO A 65 16.35 20.24 3.78
CA PRO A 65 17.11 21.42 3.40
C PRO A 65 16.27 22.46 2.63
N ASP A 66 16.61 23.71 2.73
CA ASP A 66 15.96 24.85 2.02
C ASP A 66 15.93 24.67 0.50
N THR A 67 16.91 23.94 -0.05
CA THR A 67 17.10 23.73 -1.47
C THR A 67 16.35 22.52 -2.04
N LEU A 68 15.58 21.81 -1.20
CA LEU A 68 14.88 20.62 -1.63
C LEU A 68 13.75 20.96 -2.60
N ASP A 69 13.80 20.41 -3.80
CA ASP A 69 12.65 20.35 -4.69
C ASP A 69 11.80 19.12 -4.35
N ILE A 70 10.83 19.34 -3.44
CA ILE A 70 9.99 18.25 -2.93
C ILE A 70 9.12 17.64 -4.03
N ARG A 71 8.67 18.41 -5.03
CA ARG A 71 7.89 17.89 -6.17
C ARG A 71 8.73 16.94 -7.00
N ARG A 72 9.92 17.35 -7.38
CA ARG A 72 10.85 16.53 -8.15
C ARG A 72 11.22 15.25 -7.39
N LEU A 73 11.44 15.37 -6.09
CA LEU A 73 11.74 14.22 -5.25
C LEU A 73 10.59 13.21 -5.22
N LEU A 74 9.35 13.67 -4.97
CA LEU A 74 8.18 12.79 -4.93
C LEU A 74 7.93 12.12 -6.28
N THR A 75 8.07 12.85 -7.39
CA THR A 75 7.97 12.26 -8.73
C THR A 75 9.01 11.15 -8.93
N ALA A 76 10.27 11.40 -8.58
CA ALA A 76 11.34 10.40 -8.71
C ALA A 76 11.12 9.18 -7.81
N LEU A 77 10.58 9.38 -6.61
CA LEU A 77 10.22 8.28 -5.70
C LEU A 77 9.10 7.41 -6.29
N TYR A 78 8.07 8.02 -6.87
CA TYR A 78 7.01 7.27 -7.54
C TYR A 78 7.56 6.47 -8.73
N GLU A 79 8.40 7.08 -9.56
CA GLU A 79 9.02 6.39 -10.70
C GLU A 79 9.91 5.20 -10.28
N GLU A 80 10.61 5.32 -9.14
CA GLU A 80 11.49 4.25 -8.63
C GLU A 80 10.74 3.08 -8.01
N GLN A 81 9.60 3.34 -7.36
CA GLN A 81 8.95 2.36 -6.50
C GLN A 81 7.83 1.56 -7.17
N VAL A 82 7.28 2.06 -8.26
CA VAL A 82 6.06 1.48 -8.81
C VAL A 82 6.35 0.32 -9.74
N ALA A 83 5.92 -0.88 -9.36
CA ALA A 83 5.89 -2.08 -10.22
C ALA A 83 4.47 -2.41 -10.72
N GLY A 84 3.46 -1.89 -10.03
CA GLY A 84 2.04 -1.97 -10.30
C GLY A 84 1.30 -1.17 -9.23
N PHE A 85 0.04 -0.84 -9.46
CA PHE A 85 -0.80 -0.16 -8.47
C PHE A 85 -2.29 -0.38 -8.76
N PHE A 86 -3.09 -0.30 -7.71
CA PHE A 86 -4.55 -0.22 -7.82
C PHE A 86 -4.98 1.24 -7.77
N ASP A 87 -5.83 1.63 -8.71
CA ASP A 87 -6.42 2.97 -8.76
C ASP A 87 -7.87 2.93 -8.25
N PRO A 88 -8.16 3.51 -7.08
CA PRO A 88 -9.50 3.49 -6.50
C PRO A 88 -10.50 4.32 -7.30
N ASP A 89 -10.08 5.33 -8.06
CA ASP A 89 -11.00 6.16 -8.86
C ASP A 89 -11.59 5.38 -10.03
N SER A 90 -10.78 4.58 -10.70
CA SER A 90 -11.25 3.74 -11.81
C SER A 90 -11.63 2.32 -11.39
N GLY A 91 -11.24 1.89 -10.20
CA GLY A 91 -11.35 0.51 -9.73
C GLY A 91 -10.54 -0.45 -10.61
N MET A 92 -9.35 -0.03 -11.07
CA MET A 92 -8.51 -0.80 -11.97
C MET A 92 -7.12 -1.05 -11.38
N LEU A 93 -6.62 -2.23 -11.64
CA LEU A 93 -5.25 -2.63 -11.34
C LEU A 93 -4.38 -2.35 -12.57
N PHE A 94 -3.34 -1.55 -12.40
CA PHE A 94 -2.38 -1.24 -13.44
C PHE A 94 -1.09 -2.03 -13.23
N VAL A 95 -0.60 -2.64 -14.30
CA VAL A 95 0.62 -3.44 -14.33
C VAL A 95 1.53 -2.91 -15.42
N PHE A 96 2.84 -2.93 -15.20
CA PHE A 96 3.79 -2.42 -16.17
C PHE A 96 4.09 -3.41 -17.28
N GLU A 97 4.17 -2.85 -18.48
CA GLU A 97 4.69 -3.57 -19.63
C GLU A 97 6.15 -4.01 -19.37
N GLY A 98 6.46 -5.25 -19.68
CA GLY A 98 7.81 -5.80 -19.45
C GLY A 98 8.11 -6.30 -18.01
N SER A 99 7.16 -6.21 -17.08
CA SER A 99 7.33 -6.79 -15.75
C SER A 99 7.61 -8.30 -15.82
N ASP A 100 8.55 -8.76 -15.00
CA ASP A 100 8.83 -10.20 -14.87
C ASP A 100 7.73 -10.88 -14.03
N VAL A 101 6.68 -11.33 -14.73
CA VAL A 101 5.51 -12.00 -14.12
C VAL A 101 5.85 -13.31 -13.40
N LYS A 102 7.08 -13.84 -13.55
CA LYS A 102 7.53 -15.06 -12.89
C LYS A 102 8.25 -14.77 -11.57
N SER A 103 8.75 -13.55 -11.37
CA SER A 103 9.48 -13.19 -10.16
C SER A 103 8.58 -13.23 -8.93
N ALA A 104 9.15 -13.62 -7.79
CA ALA A 104 8.46 -13.61 -6.51
C ALA A 104 8.04 -12.18 -6.11
N GLN A 105 8.90 -11.21 -6.40
CA GLN A 105 8.61 -9.80 -6.14
C GLN A 105 7.38 -9.31 -6.89
N PHE A 106 7.28 -9.62 -8.20
CA PHE A 106 6.11 -9.23 -8.98
C PHE A 106 4.82 -9.87 -8.46
N LYS A 107 4.88 -11.15 -8.08
CA LYS A 107 3.74 -11.86 -7.51
C LYS A 107 3.31 -11.25 -6.17
N PHE A 108 4.27 -10.84 -5.34
CA PHE A 108 3.99 -10.15 -4.08
C PHE A 108 3.26 -8.83 -4.32
N VAL A 109 3.80 -7.98 -5.21
CA VAL A 109 3.16 -6.71 -5.57
C VAL A 109 1.78 -6.93 -6.15
N LEU A 110 1.63 -7.85 -7.10
CA LEU A 110 0.33 -8.14 -7.71
C LEU A 110 -0.70 -8.63 -6.69
N ALA A 111 -0.29 -9.49 -5.75
CA ALA A 111 -1.15 -9.96 -4.67
C ALA A 111 -1.58 -8.79 -3.76
N HIS A 112 -0.65 -7.88 -3.44
CA HIS A 112 -0.91 -6.68 -2.67
C HIS A 112 -1.96 -5.78 -3.36
N GLU A 113 -1.79 -5.49 -4.63
CA GLU A 113 -2.73 -4.68 -5.41
C GLU A 113 -4.10 -5.36 -5.58
N MET A 114 -4.13 -6.69 -5.62
CA MET A 114 -5.38 -7.44 -5.64
C MET A 114 -6.12 -7.37 -4.31
N VAL A 115 -5.43 -7.22 -3.18
CA VAL A 115 -6.10 -6.94 -1.89
C VAL A 115 -6.76 -5.57 -1.93
N HIS A 116 -6.11 -4.54 -2.49
CA HIS A 116 -6.75 -3.24 -2.67
C HIS A 116 -7.98 -3.30 -3.59
N ALA A 117 -7.93 -4.09 -4.66
CA ALA A 117 -9.10 -4.33 -5.50
C ALA A 117 -10.24 -5.02 -4.73
N LEU A 118 -9.91 -5.91 -3.78
CA LEU A 118 -10.90 -6.53 -2.90
C LEU A 118 -11.45 -5.53 -1.87
N GLN A 119 -10.60 -4.71 -1.27
CA GLN A 119 -11.02 -3.63 -0.37
C GLN A 119 -11.99 -2.66 -1.08
N TYR A 120 -11.72 -2.33 -2.35
CA TYR A 120 -12.60 -1.49 -3.18
C TYR A 120 -14.00 -2.08 -3.36
N ASP A 121 -14.13 -3.39 -3.44
CA ASP A 121 -15.43 -4.06 -3.52
C ASP A 121 -16.29 -3.86 -2.26
N TYR A 122 -15.67 -3.61 -1.11
CA TYR A 122 -16.36 -3.58 0.19
C TYR A 122 -16.33 -2.22 0.88
N LEU A 123 -15.39 -1.36 0.54
CA LEU A 123 -15.17 -0.06 1.17
C LEU A 123 -15.26 1.08 0.14
N PRO A 124 -15.77 2.24 0.54
CA PRO A 124 -15.78 3.42 -0.32
C PRO A 124 -14.39 4.08 -0.37
N LEU A 125 -13.39 3.38 -0.94
CA LEU A 125 -11.99 3.80 -0.93
C LEU A 125 -11.79 5.22 -1.48
N ASP A 126 -12.47 5.57 -2.55
CA ASP A 126 -12.45 6.92 -3.10
C ASP A 126 -12.80 7.97 -2.03
N SER A 127 -13.92 7.78 -1.33
CA SER A 127 -14.33 8.69 -0.27
C SER A 127 -13.36 8.73 0.92
N ILE A 128 -12.75 7.59 1.26
CA ILE A 128 -11.79 7.48 2.37
C ILE A 128 -10.51 8.21 2.01
N MET A 129 -9.99 8.02 0.79
CA MET A 129 -8.71 8.56 0.34
C MET A 129 -8.78 10.06 0.00
N HIS A 130 -9.94 10.59 -0.33
CA HIS A 130 -10.13 12.02 -0.60
C HIS A 130 -10.46 12.87 0.62
N GLN A 131 -10.30 12.36 1.84
CA GLN A 131 -10.45 13.14 3.08
C GLN A 131 -9.31 14.14 3.25
N ARG A 132 -9.51 15.38 2.78
CA ARG A 132 -8.47 16.42 2.75
C ARG A 132 -8.40 17.27 4.02
N ARG A 133 -9.33 17.10 4.97
CA ARG A 133 -9.45 17.99 6.15
C ARG A 133 -8.74 17.47 7.39
N ASP A 134 -8.49 16.17 7.45
CA ASP A 134 -7.88 15.50 8.61
C ASP A 134 -6.77 14.57 8.11
N SER A 135 -5.53 15.06 8.18
CA SER A 135 -4.36 14.33 7.71
C SER A 135 -4.06 13.09 8.56
N ASP A 136 -4.34 13.15 9.86
CA ASP A 136 -4.06 12.04 10.78
C ASP A 136 -5.04 10.90 10.53
N ARG A 137 -6.32 11.24 10.30
CA ARG A 137 -7.33 10.25 9.93
C ARG A 137 -7.02 9.61 8.58
N LEU A 138 -6.57 10.40 7.61
CA LEU A 138 -6.16 9.88 6.31
C LEU A 138 -4.95 8.94 6.45
N ALA A 139 -3.94 9.34 7.22
CA ALA A 139 -2.75 8.51 7.46
C ALA A 139 -3.11 7.20 8.18
N ALA A 140 -4.01 7.24 9.16
CA ALA A 140 -4.50 6.05 9.85
C ALA A 140 -5.28 5.12 8.90
N ALA A 141 -6.14 5.67 8.04
CA ALA A 141 -6.86 4.90 7.04
C ALA A 141 -5.91 4.26 6.02
N GLN A 142 -4.93 5.00 5.52
CA GLN A 142 -3.88 4.47 4.65
C GLN A 142 -3.11 3.35 5.34
N ALA A 143 -2.67 3.56 6.58
CA ALA A 143 -1.96 2.54 7.33
C ALA A 143 -2.77 1.26 7.51
N MET A 144 -4.07 1.38 7.73
CA MET A 144 -4.97 0.22 7.79
C MET A 144 -5.05 -0.54 6.47
N LEU A 145 -5.28 0.16 5.36
CA LEU A 145 -5.46 -0.44 4.04
C LEU A 145 -4.16 -1.08 3.55
N GLU A 146 -3.06 -0.34 3.61
CA GLU A 146 -1.73 -0.82 3.21
C GLU A 146 -1.23 -1.94 4.13
N GLY A 147 -1.48 -1.81 5.42
CA GLY A 147 -1.12 -2.81 6.41
C GLY A 147 -1.82 -4.15 6.16
N GLN A 148 -3.11 -4.12 5.89
CA GLN A 148 -3.86 -5.34 5.53
C GLN A 148 -3.36 -5.95 4.22
N ALA A 149 -3.14 -5.14 3.19
CA ALA A 149 -2.63 -5.62 1.91
C ALA A 149 -1.22 -6.23 2.06
N THR A 150 -0.36 -5.60 2.86
CA THR A 150 0.99 -6.10 3.17
C THR A 150 0.93 -7.44 3.90
N LEU A 151 0.22 -7.51 5.02
CA LEU A 151 0.12 -8.75 5.83
C LEU A 151 -0.50 -9.89 5.02
N ALA A 152 -1.56 -9.63 4.27
CA ALA A 152 -2.21 -10.63 3.42
C ALA A 152 -1.26 -11.15 2.33
N SER A 153 -0.51 -10.24 1.67
CA SER A 153 0.48 -10.63 0.65
C SER A 153 1.59 -11.50 1.24
N MET A 154 2.05 -11.17 2.44
CA MET A 154 3.04 -11.99 3.16
C MET A 154 2.50 -13.38 3.45
N LYS A 155 1.29 -13.50 4.02
CA LYS A 155 0.66 -14.79 4.30
C LYS A 155 0.57 -15.66 3.05
N MET A 156 0.25 -15.05 1.89
CA MET A 156 0.20 -15.76 0.61
C MET A 156 1.56 -16.24 0.13
N MET A 157 2.63 -15.47 0.37
CA MET A 157 3.99 -15.81 -0.08
C MET A 157 4.70 -16.78 0.87
N THR A 158 4.23 -16.91 2.09
CA THR A 158 4.82 -17.79 3.15
C THR A 158 3.81 -18.80 3.69
N PRO A 159 3.25 -19.66 2.82
CA PRO A 159 2.21 -20.60 3.25
C PRO A 159 2.73 -21.53 4.36
N GLY A 160 1.95 -21.67 5.42
CA GLY A 160 2.29 -22.53 6.57
C GLY A 160 3.16 -21.86 7.63
N GLN A 161 3.57 -20.60 7.45
CA GLN A 161 4.23 -19.83 8.51
C GLN A 161 3.18 -19.07 9.35
N ASP A 162 3.38 -19.06 10.67
CA ASP A 162 2.51 -18.33 11.60
C ASP A 162 2.98 -16.88 11.76
N LEU A 163 2.69 -16.07 10.75
CA LEU A 163 3.04 -14.64 10.76
C LEU A 163 2.35 -13.85 11.87
N LEU A 164 1.25 -14.36 12.38
CA LEU A 164 0.53 -13.67 13.45
C LEU A 164 1.25 -13.81 14.79
N ASN A 165 1.74 -15.01 15.12
CA ASN A 165 2.26 -15.32 16.46
C ASN A 165 3.78 -15.48 16.51
N ASP A 166 4.44 -15.67 15.36
CA ASP A 166 5.90 -15.79 15.30
C ASP A 166 6.55 -14.42 15.05
N ASP A 167 7.02 -13.80 16.14
CA ASP A 167 7.65 -12.50 16.09
C ASP A 167 9.00 -12.53 15.34
N ALA A 168 9.72 -13.66 15.31
CA ALA A 168 11.00 -13.77 14.60
C ALA A 168 10.80 -13.74 13.08
N ILE A 169 9.76 -14.39 12.58
CA ILE A 169 9.39 -14.34 11.16
C ILE A 169 8.99 -12.92 10.78
N TRP A 170 8.20 -12.26 11.63
CA TRP A 170 7.78 -10.88 11.41
C TRP A 170 8.98 -9.92 11.34
N GLU A 171 9.89 -9.97 12.30
CA GLU A 171 11.09 -9.13 12.31
C GLU A 171 11.98 -9.37 11.09
N THR A 172 12.14 -10.63 10.68
CA THR A 172 12.88 -10.95 9.44
C THR A 172 12.27 -10.27 8.22
N PHE A 173 10.95 -10.30 8.11
CA PHE A 173 10.27 -9.61 7.02
C PHE A 173 10.45 -8.09 7.10
N ARG A 174 10.28 -7.51 8.27
CA ARG A 174 10.48 -6.08 8.52
C ARG A 174 11.88 -5.63 8.07
N GLU A 175 12.91 -6.37 8.47
CA GLU A 175 14.30 -6.11 8.05
C GLU A 175 14.49 -6.25 6.53
N GLN A 176 13.88 -7.25 5.91
CA GLN A 176 13.95 -7.44 4.45
C GLN A 176 13.30 -6.28 3.70
N LEU A 177 12.15 -5.80 4.15
CA LEU A 177 11.46 -4.66 3.54
C LEU A 177 12.30 -3.37 3.66
N LEU A 178 12.84 -3.10 4.84
CA LEU A 178 13.71 -1.95 5.08
C LEU A 178 14.99 -2.02 4.23
N THR A 179 15.60 -3.20 4.13
CA THR A 179 16.79 -3.42 3.31
C THR A 179 16.48 -3.22 1.82
N ALA A 180 15.37 -3.76 1.33
CA ALA A 180 14.96 -3.60 -0.05
C ALA A 180 14.72 -2.12 -0.40
N ARG A 181 14.04 -1.38 0.47
CA ARG A 181 13.82 0.06 0.31
C ARG A 181 15.14 0.84 0.36
N GLY A 182 16.03 0.54 1.30
CA GLY A 182 17.34 1.18 1.42
C GLY A 182 18.28 0.92 0.22
N SER A 183 18.04 -0.11 -0.58
CA SER A 183 18.76 -0.38 -1.82
C SER A 183 18.29 0.46 -3.01
N MET A 184 17.12 1.09 -2.92
CA MET A 184 16.60 2.01 -3.91
C MET A 184 17.29 3.36 -3.78
N ARG A 185 17.93 3.84 -4.85
CA ARG A 185 18.82 5.01 -4.79
C ARG A 185 18.09 6.29 -4.39
N VAL A 186 16.96 6.58 -5.03
CA VAL A 186 16.20 7.81 -4.74
C VAL A 186 15.66 7.76 -3.33
N PHE A 187 15.13 6.60 -2.91
CA PHE A 187 14.64 6.41 -1.56
C PHE A 187 15.75 6.57 -0.51
N ALA A 188 16.94 5.99 -0.73
CA ALA A 188 18.05 6.07 0.21
C ALA A 188 18.59 7.51 0.38
N GLU A 189 18.52 8.34 -0.67
CA GLU A 189 18.92 9.75 -0.66
C GLU A 189 17.82 10.69 -0.15
N THR A 190 16.60 10.19 0.06
CA THR A 190 15.44 10.98 0.51
C THR A 190 15.58 11.39 1.99
N PRO A 191 15.20 12.62 2.38
CA PRO A 191 15.17 13.01 3.80
C PRO A 191 14.35 12.03 4.65
N ARG A 192 14.87 11.74 5.85
CA ARG A 192 14.33 10.68 6.72
C ARG A 192 12.83 10.86 7.04
N VAL A 193 12.36 12.06 7.26
CA VAL A 193 10.94 12.33 7.53
C VAL A 193 10.04 11.84 6.39
N LEU A 194 10.49 11.95 5.15
CA LEU A 194 9.75 11.47 3.98
C LEU A 194 9.90 9.95 3.82
N GLN A 195 11.09 9.39 4.11
CA GLN A 195 11.28 7.93 4.13
C GLN A 195 10.33 7.26 5.13
N GLU A 196 10.30 7.76 6.36
CA GLU A 196 9.45 7.23 7.42
C GLU A 196 7.95 7.35 7.05
N GLY A 197 7.54 8.51 6.51
CA GLY A 197 6.16 8.70 6.03
C GLY A 197 5.74 7.73 4.92
N LEU A 198 6.66 7.37 4.03
CA LEU A 198 6.41 6.42 2.95
C LEU A 198 6.37 4.96 3.41
N ILE A 199 7.12 4.61 4.44
CA ILE A 199 7.19 3.24 4.96
C ILE A 199 6.10 2.97 6.01
N PHE A 200 5.72 3.97 6.79
CA PHE A 200 4.80 3.86 7.91
C PHE A 200 3.51 3.08 7.57
N PRO A 201 2.80 3.37 6.47
CA PRO A 201 1.56 2.64 6.16
C PRO A 201 1.78 1.14 5.98
N TYR A 202 2.90 0.75 5.42
CA TYR A 202 3.23 -0.65 5.14
C TYR A 202 3.70 -1.41 6.37
N LEU A 203 4.63 -0.84 7.14
CA LEU A 203 5.22 -1.52 8.30
C LEU A 203 4.36 -1.40 9.55
N GLU A 204 4.09 -0.18 9.99
CA GLU A 204 3.33 0.04 11.21
C GLU A 204 1.86 -0.31 11.01
N GLY A 205 1.35 -0.10 9.79
CA GLY A 205 0.01 -0.57 9.42
C GLY A 205 -0.11 -2.08 9.48
N ALA A 206 0.85 -2.82 8.91
CA ALA A 206 0.82 -4.29 8.97
C ALA A 206 1.05 -4.82 10.40
N GLU A 207 1.89 -4.17 11.22
CA GLU A 207 2.05 -4.50 12.64
C GLU A 207 0.73 -4.31 13.40
N PHE A 208 0.03 -3.19 13.13
CA PHE A 208 -1.27 -2.94 13.74
C PHE A 208 -2.31 -4.00 13.32
N VAL A 209 -2.41 -4.32 12.03
CA VAL A 209 -3.35 -5.33 11.54
C VAL A 209 -3.00 -6.72 12.10
N ARG A 210 -1.71 -7.05 12.17
CA ARG A 210 -1.21 -8.26 12.80
C ARG A 210 -1.62 -8.36 14.26
N TRP A 211 -1.42 -7.29 15.05
CA TRP A 211 -1.86 -7.22 16.44
C TRP A 211 -3.38 -7.39 16.55
N TYR A 212 -4.13 -6.71 15.71
CA TYR A 212 -5.57 -6.77 15.70
C TYR A 212 -6.11 -8.17 15.38
N GLU A 213 -5.54 -8.85 14.40
CA GLU A 213 -5.95 -10.21 14.02
C GLU A 213 -5.56 -11.26 15.07
N ARG A 214 -4.55 -10.99 15.92
CA ARG A 214 -4.18 -11.85 17.06
C ARG A 214 -5.20 -11.77 18.19
N ASP A 215 -5.84 -10.64 18.37
CA ASP A 215 -6.78 -10.42 19.47
C ASP A 215 -8.16 -10.96 19.11
N THR A 216 -8.47 -12.15 19.67
CA THR A 216 -9.75 -12.82 19.46
C THR A 216 -10.97 -12.03 19.96
N ALA A 217 -10.79 -11.00 20.78
CA ALA A 217 -11.86 -10.12 21.23
C ALA A 217 -12.51 -9.34 20.08
N PHE A 218 -11.78 -9.16 18.98
CA PHE A 218 -12.26 -8.45 17.80
C PHE A 218 -12.87 -9.37 16.72
N THR A 219 -12.89 -10.70 16.94
CA THR A 219 -13.43 -11.67 15.98
C THR A 219 -14.93 -11.93 16.16
N GLY A 220 -15.73 -10.90 16.25
CA GLY A 220 -17.17 -11.02 16.43
C GLY A 220 -17.97 -10.87 15.12
N PRO A 221 -19.24 -11.35 15.12
CA PRO A 221 -20.18 -10.98 14.04
C PRO A 221 -20.32 -9.46 13.91
N PRO A 222 -20.60 -8.93 12.72
CA PRO A 222 -21.02 -9.65 11.51
C PRO A 222 -19.87 -10.22 10.72
N TYR A 223 -18.66 -10.02 11.17
CA TYR A 223 -17.49 -10.21 10.34
C TYR A 223 -16.92 -11.62 10.43
N GLY A 224 -17.21 -12.37 11.50
CA GLY A 224 -16.66 -13.70 11.67
C GLY A 224 -15.14 -13.74 11.57
N SER A 225 -14.54 -14.91 11.55
CA SER A 225 -13.09 -15.07 11.36
C SER A 225 -12.59 -14.68 9.94
N ALA A 226 -13.51 -14.33 9.07
CA ALA A 226 -13.24 -14.22 7.66
C ALA A 226 -13.12 -12.78 7.17
N VAL A 227 -13.55 -11.82 7.93
CA VAL A 227 -13.56 -10.46 7.43
C VAL A 227 -12.40 -9.71 7.99
N PRO A 228 -11.82 -8.81 7.24
CA PRO A 228 -10.96 -7.81 7.82
C PRO A 228 -11.82 -6.94 8.73
N VAL A 229 -12.24 -7.60 9.77
CA VAL A 229 -12.89 -7.03 10.94
C VAL A 229 -12.26 -5.70 11.25
N SER A 230 -10.97 -5.68 11.06
CA SER A 230 -10.14 -4.54 11.26
C SER A 230 -10.45 -3.35 10.39
N THR A 231 -10.62 -3.48 9.09
CA THR A 231 -10.73 -2.31 8.23
C THR A 231 -12.02 -1.54 8.47
N GLU A 232 -13.13 -2.22 8.65
CA GLU A 232 -14.41 -1.56 8.91
C GLU A 232 -14.54 -1.07 10.36
N GLN A 233 -14.04 -1.83 11.33
CA GLN A 233 -14.10 -1.43 12.74
C GLN A 233 -13.15 -0.29 13.11
N VAL A 234 -12.02 -0.15 12.41
CA VAL A 234 -11.09 0.96 12.66
C VAL A 234 -11.50 2.22 11.90
N LEU A 235 -12.25 2.11 10.82
CA LEU A 235 -12.75 3.26 10.07
C LEU A 235 -14.05 3.84 10.64
N HIS A 236 -14.73 3.14 11.54
CA HIS A 236 -15.91 3.57 12.27
C HIS A 236 -15.64 3.70 13.75
#